data_0326e82305674ce30e5a289ac9f784ea
#
_entry.id   0326e82305674ce30e5a289ac9f784ea
#
_cell.length_a   1.000
_cell.length_b   1.000
_cell.length_c   1.000
_cell.angle_alpha   90.00
_cell.angle_beta   90.00
_cell.angle_gamma   90.00
#
_symmetry.space_group_name_H-M   'P 1'
#
loop_
_entity.id
_entity.type
_entity.pdbx_description
1 polymer ?
#
loop_
_entity_poly.entity_id
_entity_poly.type
_entity_poly.pdbx_seq_one_letter_code
_entity_poly.pdbx_strand_id
1 'polypeptide(L)'
;MKICVLQPDYSTTKVDYQYYDPPRQLAHLWPDAQIDNVFLNKLTTYRQLKELGKKGYDIFVNLCEGYLEWEVPGVDVYYSMELLNLPYTGPGTKLYDVPKELMKYVAYCQGVKIPAYIVIESMDDVKKAAQKLNFPVFVKPEKAGDSLGVDRHSLVYNEEQLASKVSGIIEEYGPLLAEEYIAGREFTVLVAGNAENEKTCTVFRPVEYLFPEGYEFKTYSLKTSELHPDCNVPCRDKYLDRELRKAAEKIFLGFGGAGYARMDFRVNDKNEIHFLEVNFTCSVFYTDGYEGSADFVLKFDPIGQSGFLKHIVAEGIARHQRKMKPFVIKGNAISGFGIYANRDLRAGEFIFSGEEKAQRLVTLRHVEKNWSEDDKETFRRYAYPISKEVFLIWDNDPTEWAPQNHSCDPNSAYNGLNVVTLRPIAKGEELTLDYATFLDKNMQPFHCLCGAPNCRGLIMGMPNNSVTEREARLKKVRVPRQR
;
A
#
# COMPACT_ATOMS: atom_id res chain seq x y z
N MET A 1 23.99 -1.90 -3.22
CA MET A 1 22.58 -1.96 -3.63
C MET A 1 22.49 -1.69 -5.12
N LYS A 2 21.68 -2.46 -5.84
CA LYS A 2 21.50 -2.31 -7.30
C LYS A 2 20.07 -1.87 -7.60
N ILE A 3 19.90 -0.68 -8.14
CA ILE A 3 18.60 0.00 -8.34
C ILE A 3 18.35 0.18 -9.83
N CYS A 4 17.15 -0.13 -10.30
CA CYS A 4 16.69 0.17 -11.64
C CYS A 4 15.69 1.32 -11.59
N VAL A 5 15.99 2.46 -12.21
CA VAL A 5 15.07 3.58 -12.35
C VAL A 5 14.32 3.42 -13.66
N LEU A 6 12.99 3.32 -13.55
CA LEU A 6 12.09 3.16 -14.68
C LEU A 6 11.51 4.51 -15.08
N GLN A 7 11.64 4.87 -16.34
CA GLN A 7 11.16 6.12 -16.90
C GLN A 7 10.39 5.86 -18.21
N PRO A 8 9.45 6.73 -18.61
CA PRO A 8 8.71 6.52 -19.85
C PRO A 8 9.57 6.76 -21.09
N ASP A 9 9.41 5.89 -22.09
CA ASP A 9 9.93 6.06 -23.44
C ASP A 9 8.86 6.77 -24.30
N TYR A 10 9.12 7.99 -24.68
CA TYR A 10 8.22 8.80 -25.52
C TYR A 10 8.39 8.58 -27.03
N SER A 11 9.33 7.73 -27.45
CA SER A 11 9.68 7.57 -28.88
C SER A 11 8.56 7.05 -29.76
N THR A 12 7.55 6.39 -29.18
CA THR A 12 6.39 5.84 -29.89
C THR A 12 5.10 6.61 -29.66
N THR A 13 5.14 7.68 -28.87
CA THR A 13 3.95 8.47 -28.54
C THR A 13 3.75 9.61 -29.54
N LYS A 14 2.49 10.02 -29.73
CA LYS A 14 2.15 11.24 -30.48
C LYS A 14 2.14 12.48 -29.59
N VAL A 15 2.32 12.29 -28.28
CA VAL A 15 2.27 13.35 -27.28
C VAL A 15 3.69 13.83 -27.04
N ASP A 16 3.95 15.11 -27.24
CA ASP A 16 5.27 15.74 -27.02
C ASP A 16 5.47 16.09 -25.56
N TYR A 17 5.55 15.06 -24.70
CA TYR A 17 5.76 15.22 -23.26
C TYR A 17 7.23 15.36 -22.86
N GLN A 18 8.18 15.02 -23.73
CA GLN A 18 9.60 15.02 -23.36
C GLN A 18 10.13 16.39 -22.90
N TYR A 19 9.47 17.48 -23.30
CA TYR A 19 9.80 18.84 -22.82
C TYR A 19 9.30 19.11 -21.40
N TYR A 20 8.26 18.39 -20.94
CA TYR A 20 7.65 18.55 -19.62
C TYR A 20 8.09 17.47 -18.64
N ASP A 21 8.57 16.33 -19.13
CA ASP A 21 9.08 15.20 -18.35
C ASP A 21 10.51 14.83 -18.82
N PRO A 22 11.52 15.69 -18.57
CA PRO A 22 12.90 15.39 -18.94
C PRO A 22 13.43 14.21 -18.14
N PRO A 23 14.35 13.40 -18.73
CA PRO A 23 14.96 12.27 -18.06
C PRO A 23 15.60 12.62 -16.71
N ARG A 24 15.20 11.93 -15.66
CA ARG A 24 15.69 12.14 -14.30
C ARG A 24 16.92 11.27 -14.03
N GLN A 25 18.01 11.87 -13.54
CA GLN A 25 19.29 11.22 -13.25
C GLN A 25 19.47 11.13 -11.72
N LEU A 26 19.30 9.93 -11.14
CA LEU A 26 19.32 9.76 -9.69
C LEU A 26 20.68 9.33 -9.11
N ALA A 27 21.66 9.01 -9.95
CA ALA A 27 22.95 8.49 -9.50
C ALA A 27 23.70 9.43 -8.54
N HIS A 28 23.58 10.75 -8.74
CA HIS A 28 24.19 11.75 -7.86
C HIS A 28 23.53 11.82 -6.47
N LEU A 29 22.27 11.38 -6.34
CA LEU A 29 21.54 11.35 -5.08
C LEU A 29 21.98 10.21 -4.16
N TRP A 30 22.55 9.15 -4.74
CA TRP A 30 23.03 7.99 -3.98
C TRP A 30 24.31 7.38 -4.60
N PRO A 31 25.48 8.01 -4.40
CA PRO A 31 26.75 7.59 -5.04
C PRO A 31 27.17 6.16 -4.72
N ASP A 32 26.81 5.63 -3.55
CA ASP A 32 27.17 4.28 -3.10
C ASP A 32 26.29 3.18 -3.70
N ALA A 33 25.23 3.53 -4.44
CA ALA A 33 24.35 2.59 -5.12
C ALA A 33 24.70 2.48 -6.60
N GLN A 34 24.59 1.29 -7.16
CA GLN A 34 24.57 1.12 -8.61
C GLN A 34 23.17 1.47 -9.11
N ILE A 35 23.03 2.52 -9.89
CA ILE A 35 21.75 2.99 -10.42
C ILE A 35 21.78 2.93 -11.94
N ASP A 36 20.90 2.09 -12.49
CA ASP A 36 20.70 1.95 -13.94
C ASP A 36 19.39 2.63 -14.34
N ASN A 37 19.41 3.46 -15.39
CA ASN A 37 18.20 4.08 -15.95
C ASN A 37 17.68 3.25 -17.12
N VAL A 38 16.39 2.94 -17.11
CA VAL A 38 15.71 2.18 -18.17
C VAL A 38 14.44 2.90 -18.60
N PHE A 39 14.32 3.10 -19.90
CA PHE A 39 13.14 3.68 -20.53
C PHE A 39 12.19 2.57 -20.98
N LEU A 40 10.95 2.61 -20.48
CA LEU A 40 9.93 1.62 -20.78
C LEU A 40 9.05 2.09 -21.93
N ASN A 41 8.85 1.20 -22.91
CA ASN A 41 7.93 1.42 -24.01
C ASN A 41 6.58 0.77 -23.67
N LYS A 42 5.48 1.52 -23.81
CA LYS A 42 4.12 1.09 -23.49
C LYS A 42 3.74 -0.27 -24.09
N LEU A 43 4.13 -0.52 -25.34
CA LEU A 43 3.79 -1.75 -26.05
C LEU A 43 4.55 -2.99 -25.54
N THR A 44 5.65 -2.79 -24.82
CA THR A 44 6.55 -3.88 -24.38
C THR A 44 6.86 -3.87 -22.89
N THR A 45 6.17 -3.04 -22.10
CA THR A 45 6.38 -2.86 -20.64
C THR A 45 6.55 -4.19 -19.92
N TYR A 46 5.60 -5.11 -20.06
CA TYR A 46 5.65 -6.41 -19.37
C TYR A 46 6.89 -7.24 -19.77
N ARG A 47 7.20 -7.29 -21.07
CA ARG A 47 8.37 -8.03 -21.59
C ARG A 47 9.68 -7.43 -21.06
N GLN A 48 9.80 -6.10 -21.10
CA GLN A 48 11.00 -5.41 -20.59
C GLN A 48 11.18 -5.69 -19.10
N LEU A 49 10.14 -5.55 -18.28
CA LEU A 49 10.20 -5.81 -16.83
C LEU A 49 10.50 -7.27 -16.51
N LYS A 50 9.98 -8.23 -17.29
CA LYS A 50 10.30 -9.65 -17.14
C LYS A 50 11.80 -9.94 -17.36
N GLU A 51 12.42 -9.30 -18.33
CA GLU A 51 13.87 -9.44 -18.59
C GLU A 51 14.69 -8.68 -17.53
N LEU A 52 14.25 -7.51 -17.09
CA LEU A 52 14.89 -6.74 -16.03
C LEU A 52 14.87 -7.48 -14.69
N GLY A 53 13.77 -8.19 -14.37
CA GLY A 53 13.65 -9.01 -13.17
C GLY A 53 14.73 -10.12 -13.04
N LYS A 54 15.31 -10.56 -14.17
CA LYS A 54 16.41 -11.54 -14.19
C LYS A 54 17.78 -10.93 -13.90
N LYS A 55 17.91 -9.59 -13.90
CA LYS A 55 19.20 -8.89 -13.76
C LYS A 55 19.65 -8.67 -12.32
N GLY A 56 18.87 -9.14 -11.32
CA GLY A 56 19.22 -9.07 -9.91
C GLY A 56 19.21 -7.65 -9.32
N TYR A 57 18.26 -6.82 -9.73
CA TYR A 57 17.99 -5.55 -9.05
C TYR A 57 17.36 -5.78 -7.68
N ASP A 58 17.81 -5.01 -6.69
CA ASP A 58 17.23 -5.03 -5.35
C ASP A 58 15.86 -4.34 -5.32
N ILE A 59 15.64 -3.35 -6.21
CA ILE A 59 14.38 -2.61 -6.31
C ILE A 59 14.28 -1.85 -7.64
N PHE A 60 13.04 -1.59 -8.05
CA PHE A 60 12.67 -0.74 -9.17
C PHE A 60 12.10 0.59 -8.66
N VAL A 61 12.77 1.70 -8.95
CA VAL A 61 12.26 3.06 -8.68
C VAL A 61 11.41 3.46 -9.88
N ASN A 62 10.10 3.44 -9.71
CA ASN A 62 9.17 3.72 -10.80
C ASN A 62 8.83 5.22 -10.86
N LEU A 63 9.14 5.84 -11.99
CA LEU A 63 8.85 7.23 -12.31
C LEU A 63 7.92 7.36 -13.54
N CYS A 64 7.23 6.27 -13.91
CA CYS A 64 6.25 6.26 -15.00
C CYS A 64 4.89 6.67 -14.45
N GLU A 65 4.33 7.77 -14.97
CA GLU A 65 3.12 8.43 -14.47
C GLU A 65 1.99 8.50 -15.51
N GLY A 66 2.13 7.79 -16.65
CA GLY A 66 1.14 7.79 -17.74
C GLY A 66 -0.16 7.09 -17.37
N TYR A 67 -1.29 7.56 -17.94
CA TYR A 67 -2.59 6.90 -17.78
C TYR A 67 -2.71 5.68 -18.71
N LEU A 68 -3.68 4.79 -18.39
CA LEU A 68 -3.86 3.56 -19.17
C LEU A 68 -4.20 3.82 -20.63
N GLU A 69 -5.02 4.83 -20.89
CA GLU A 69 -5.47 5.24 -22.24
C GLU A 69 -4.37 5.94 -23.04
N TRP A 70 -3.30 6.38 -22.40
CA TRP A 70 -2.20 7.06 -23.08
C TRP A 70 -1.17 6.06 -23.60
N GLU A 71 -0.52 6.40 -24.70
CA GLU A 71 0.59 5.63 -25.26
C GLU A 71 1.89 5.73 -24.41
N VAL A 72 1.77 6.17 -23.17
CA VAL A 72 2.86 6.37 -22.20
C VAL A 72 2.78 5.33 -21.08
N PRO A 73 3.87 4.67 -20.70
CA PRO A 73 3.89 3.74 -19.57
C PRO A 73 3.44 4.41 -18.26
N GLY A 74 2.59 3.72 -17.51
CA GLY A 74 2.02 4.24 -16.28
C GLY A 74 1.47 3.13 -15.39
N VAL A 75 0.14 3.02 -15.27
CA VAL A 75 -0.50 1.99 -14.44
C VAL A 75 -0.13 0.56 -14.87
N ASP A 76 0.10 0.32 -16.16
CA ASP A 76 0.58 -0.96 -16.71
C ASP A 76 1.94 -1.38 -16.14
N VAL A 77 2.81 -0.42 -15.77
CA VAL A 77 4.08 -0.70 -15.11
C VAL A 77 3.84 -1.33 -13.74
N TYR A 78 2.93 -0.78 -12.94
CA TYR A 78 2.57 -1.31 -11.63
C TYR A 78 1.93 -2.70 -11.73
N TYR A 79 0.97 -2.91 -12.64
CA TYR A 79 0.40 -4.23 -12.90
C TYR A 79 1.47 -5.25 -13.29
N SER A 80 2.38 -4.87 -14.18
CA SER A 80 3.47 -5.76 -14.60
C SER A 80 4.41 -6.11 -13.47
N MET A 81 4.78 -5.14 -12.62
CA MET A 81 5.64 -5.40 -11.44
C MET A 81 4.95 -6.29 -10.41
N GLU A 82 3.65 -6.11 -10.17
CA GLU A 82 2.89 -6.96 -9.25
C GLU A 82 2.76 -8.39 -9.78
N LEU A 83 2.43 -8.58 -11.07
CA LEU A 83 2.36 -9.89 -11.71
C LEU A 83 3.70 -10.63 -11.72
N LEU A 84 4.80 -9.90 -11.87
CA LEU A 84 6.16 -10.44 -11.85
C LEU A 84 6.75 -10.54 -10.45
N ASN A 85 5.98 -10.13 -9.42
CA ASN A 85 6.41 -10.08 -8.02
C ASN A 85 7.76 -9.36 -7.83
N LEU A 86 7.91 -8.18 -8.43
CA LEU A 86 9.11 -7.35 -8.34
C LEU A 86 9.00 -6.34 -7.20
N PRO A 87 10.09 -6.01 -6.48
CA PRO A 87 10.12 -4.93 -5.50
C PRO A 87 10.10 -3.56 -6.20
N TYR A 88 9.25 -2.62 -5.78
CA TYR A 88 9.11 -1.31 -6.43
C TYR A 88 8.74 -0.19 -5.45
N THR A 89 9.02 1.06 -5.85
CA THR A 89 8.59 2.27 -5.14
C THR A 89 7.25 2.78 -5.66
N GLY A 90 6.57 3.60 -4.85
CA GLY A 90 5.27 4.18 -5.19
C GLY A 90 4.08 3.34 -4.74
N PRO A 91 2.85 3.70 -5.18
CA PRO A 91 1.61 3.05 -4.75
C PRO A 91 1.47 1.66 -5.37
N GLY A 92 0.50 0.89 -4.89
CA GLY A 92 0.02 -0.29 -5.61
C GLY A 92 -0.98 0.09 -6.70
N THR A 93 -1.35 -0.87 -7.55
CA THR A 93 -2.31 -0.68 -8.65
C THR A 93 -3.64 -0.07 -8.21
N LYS A 94 -4.12 -0.40 -7.00
CA LYS A 94 -5.37 0.12 -6.43
C LYS A 94 -5.36 1.62 -6.13
N LEU A 95 -4.18 2.22 -5.95
CA LEU A 95 -4.03 3.63 -5.59
C LEU A 95 -3.46 4.47 -6.74
N TYR A 96 -3.34 3.90 -7.93
CA TYR A 96 -2.78 4.62 -9.08
C TYR A 96 -3.65 5.80 -9.52
N ASP A 97 -4.93 5.54 -9.76
CA ASP A 97 -5.91 6.53 -10.19
C ASP A 97 -7.17 6.42 -9.32
N VAL A 98 -7.08 7.02 -8.13
CA VAL A 98 -8.16 7.00 -7.15
C VAL A 98 -9.21 8.04 -7.51
N PRO A 99 -10.51 7.68 -7.62
CA PRO A 99 -11.58 8.65 -7.83
C PRO A 99 -11.61 9.72 -6.72
N LYS A 100 -11.83 10.98 -7.10
CA LYS A 100 -11.86 12.10 -6.13
C LYS A 100 -12.93 11.94 -5.05
N GLU A 101 -14.05 11.31 -5.40
CA GLU A 101 -15.10 10.98 -4.43
C GLU A 101 -14.58 10.01 -3.35
N LEU A 102 -13.84 8.96 -3.74
CA LEU A 102 -13.22 8.04 -2.78
C LEU A 102 -12.16 8.76 -1.92
N MET A 103 -11.38 9.69 -2.51
CA MET A 103 -10.44 10.50 -1.74
C MET A 103 -11.15 11.30 -0.65
N LYS A 104 -12.27 11.94 -0.99
CA LYS A 104 -13.12 12.70 -0.05
C LYS A 104 -13.69 11.80 1.05
N TYR A 105 -14.19 10.62 0.66
CA TYR A 105 -14.74 9.65 1.61
C TYR A 105 -13.70 9.19 2.64
N VAL A 106 -12.49 8.84 2.19
CA VAL A 106 -11.41 8.45 3.11
C VAL A 106 -11.04 9.60 4.04
N ALA A 107 -10.88 10.82 3.53
CA ALA A 107 -10.57 11.99 4.36
C ALA A 107 -11.67 12.24 5.42
N TYR A 108 -12.94 12.15 5.03
CA TYR A 108 -14.08 12.26 5.94
C TYR A 108 -14.03 11.19 7.04
N CYS A 109 -13.81 9.92 6.69
CA CYS A 109 -13.69 8.82 7.65
C CYS A 109 -12.54 9.02 8.66
N GLN A 110 -11.48 9.71 8.25
CA GLN A 110 -10.35 10.07 9.10
C GLN A 110 -10.58 11.37 9.92
N GLY A 111 -11.75 11.96 9.82
CA GLY A 111 -12.13 13.20 10.54
C GLY A 111 -11.39 14.44 10.02
N VAL A 112 -10.99 14.44 8.75
CA VAL A 112 -10.43 15.61 8.06
C VAL A 112 -11.54 16.32 7.28
N LYS A 113 -11.63 17.65 7.42
CA LYS A 113 -12.63 18.45 6.69
C LYS A 113 -12.41 18.37 5.19
N ILE A 114 -13.50 18.30 4.45
CA ILE A 114 -13.55 18.35 2.99
C ILE A 114 -14.54 19.43 2.56
N PRO A 115 -14.41 20.06 1.39
CA PRO A 115 -15.46 20.86 0.81
C PRO A 115 -16.74 20.03 0.62
N ALA A 116 -17.91 20.62 0.80
CA ALA A 116 -19.15 19.97 0.36
C ALA A 116 -19.11 19.80 -1.17
N TYR A 117 -19.57 18.65 -1.67
CA TYR A 117 -19.45 18.33 -3.09
C TYR A 117 -20.64 17.51 -3.61
N ILE A 118 -20.79 17.52 -4.92
CA ILE A 118 -21.71 16.66 -5.68
C ILE A 118 -20.95 16.16 -6.92
N VAL A 119 -21.11 14.87 -7.21
CA VAL A 119 -20.70 14.29 -8.50
C VAL A 119 -21.80 14.57 -9.51
N ILE A 120 -21.43 15.10 -10.66
CA ILE A 120 -22.32 15.43 -11.78
C ILE A 120 -22.03 14.39 -12.87
N GLU A 121 -22.97 13.47 -13.06
CA GLU A 121 -22.88 12.41 -14.07
C GLU A 121 -23.52 12.84 -15.40
N SER A 122 -24.46 13.81 -15.34
CA SER A 122 -25.18 14.33 -16.47
C SER A 122 -25.65 15.78 -16.25
N MET A 123 -26.14 16.43 -17.29
CA MET A 123 -26.73 17.77 -17.17
C MET A 123 -27.94 17.85 -16.20
N ASP A 124 -28.61 16.73 -15.95
CA ASP A 124 -29.75 16.66 -15.03
C ASP A 124 -29.32 16.90 -13.55
N ASP A 125 -28.06 16.62 -13.24
CA ASP A 125 -27.50 16.82 -11.89
C ASP A 125 -27.17 18.29 -11.58
N VAL A 126 -27.04 19.15 -12.61
CA VAL A 126 -26.65 20.57 -12.46
C VAL A 126 -27.58 21.30 -11.49
N LYS A 127 -28.91 21.17 -11.70
CA LYS A 127 -29.90 21.82 -10.85
C LYS A 127 -29.80 21.33 -9.40
N LYS A 128 -29.58 20.05 -9.19
CA LYS A 128 -29.41 19.45 -7.85
C LYS A 128 -28.16 20.00 -7.18
N ALA A 129 -27.05 20.12 -7.93
CA ALA A 129 -25.80 20.69 -7.44
C ALA A 129 -25.98 22.16 -7.05
N ALA A 130 -26.64 22.99 -7.91
CA ALA A 130 -26.90 24.39 -7.64
C ALA A 130 -27.80 24.64 -6.42
N GLN A 131 -28.70 23.69 -6.11
CA GLN A 131 -29.58 23.78 -4.94
C GLN A 131 -28.91 23.36 -3.62
N LYS A 132 -27.89 22.50 -3.68
CA LYS A 132 -27.28 21.90 -2.49
C LYS A 132 -25.95 22.51 -2.09
N LEU A 133 -25.24 23.13 -3.02
CA LEU A 133 -23.93 23.73 -2.79
C LEU A 133 -24.05 25.24 -2.65
N ASN A 134 -23.19 25.81 -1.79
CA ASN A 134 -23.06 27.25 -1.68
C ASN A 134 -22.04 27.77 -2.71
N PHE A 135 -22.45 28.73 -3.53
CA PHE A 135 -21.53 29.37 -4.47
C PHE A 135 -20.54 30.31 -3.73
N PRO A 136 -19.31 30.48 -4.23
CA PRO A 136 -18.79 29.92 -5.49
C PRO A 136 -18.47 28.44 -5.40
N VAL A 137 -18.64 27.73 -6.54
CA VAL A 137 -18.43 26.29 -6.68
C VAL A 137 -17.28 26.06 -7.67
N PHE A 138 -16.39 25.11 -7.37
CA PHE A 138 -15.28 24.71 -8.22
C PHE A 138 -15.63 23.41 -8.95
N VAL A 139 -15.49 23.42 -10.29
CA VAL A 139 -15.85 22.28 -11.17
C VAL A 139 -14.60 21.71 -11.79
N LYS A 140 -14.39 20.41 -11.62
CA LYS A 140 -13.26 19.67 -12.17
C LYS A 140 -13.65 18.24 -12.55
N PRO A 141 -12.92 17.56 -13.45
CA PRO A 141 -13.14 16.14 -13.71
C PRO A 141 -13.01 15.29 -12.44
N GLU A 142 -13.90 14.31 -12.28
CA GLU A 142 -13.88 13.37 -11.14
C GLU A 142 -12.63 12.48 -11.20
N LYS A 143 -12.26 12.02 -12.40
CA LYS A 143 -11.02 11.28 -12.69
C LYS A 143 -10.18 12.11 -13.65
N ALA A 144 -9.17 12.71 -13.20
CA ALA A 144 -8.06 13.28 -13.99
C ALA A 144 -7.05 13.92 -13.04
N GLY A 145 -5.77 13.74 -13.34
CA GLY A 145 -4.65 14.42 -12.67
C GLY A 145 -4.29 15.73 -13.38
N ASP A 146 -3.20 16.36 -12.96
CA ASP A 146 -2.50 17.48 -13.60
C ASP A 146 -3.36 18.71 -13.98
N SER A 147 -4.47 18.91 -13.28
CA SER A 147 -5.44 19.98 -13.58
C SER A 147 -6.03 19.92 -14.98
N LEU A 148 -6.06 18.72 -15.63
CA LEU A 148 -6.79 18.53 -16.87
C LEU A 148 -8.25 18.94 -16.70
N GLY A 149 -8.80 19.67 -17.67
CA GLY A 149 -10.16 20.22 -17.62
C GLY A 149 -10.35 21.42 -16.65
N VAL A 150 -9.28 21.88 -15.97
CA VAL A 150 -9.30 23.02 -15.06
C VAL A 150 -8.75 24.26 -15.73
N ASP A 151 -9.59 25.26 -15.88
CA ASP A 151 -9.28 26.57 -16.44
C ASP A 151 -9.87 27.69 -15.57
N ARG A 152 -9.76 28.95 -16.00
CA ARG A 152 -10.30 30.11 -15.27
C ARG A 152 -11.82 30.08 -15.09
N HIS A 153 -12.56 29.31 -15.91
CA HIS A 153 -14.01 29.11 -15.82
C HIS A 153 -14.40 27.95 -14.91
N SER A 154 -13.45 27.29 -14.28
CA SER A 154 -13.73 26.20 -13.34
C SER A 154 -14.29 26.69 -12.00
N LEU A 155 -14.10 27.98 -11.65
CA LEU A 155 -14.75 28.63 -10.52
C LEU A 155 -16.02 29.34 -11.00
N VAL A 156 -17.18 28.87 -10.56
CA VAL A 156 -18.49 29.33 -10.99
C VAL A 156 -19.27 29.95 -9.82
N TYR A 157 -20.05 30.98 -10.10
CA TYR A 157 -20.72 31.81 -9.10
C TYR A 157 -22.26 31.70 -9.09
N ASN A 158 -22.83 30.98 -10.07
CA ASN A 158 -24.26 30.74 -10.18
C ASN A 158 -24.57 29.50 -11.04
N GLU A 159 -25.84 29.09 -11.07
CA GLU A 159 -26.30 27.91 -11.81
C GLU A 159 -26.05 27.98 -13.32
N GLU A 160 -26.15 29.17 -13.93
CA GLU A 160 -25.92 29.36 -15.37
C GLU A 160 -24.44 29.08 -15.74
N GLN A 161 -23.50 29.62 -14.95
CA GLN A 161 -22.08 29.35 -15.13
C GLN A 161 -21.74 27.88 -14.86
N LEU A 162 -22.37 27.26 -13.84
CA LEU A 162 -22.23 25.84 -13.55
C LEU A 162 -22.70 25.00 -14.76
N ALA A 163 -23.88 25.28 -15.31
CA ALA A 163 -24.41 24.57 -16.48
C ALA A 163 -23.48 24.73 -17.70
N SER A 164 -22.99 25.95 -17.94
CA SER A 164 -22.06 26.23 -19.05
C SER A 164 -20.74 25.48 -18.92
N LYS A 165 -20.14 25.46 -17.70
CA LYS A 165 -18.89 24.73 -17.47
C LYS A 165 -19.08 23.22 -17.61
N VAL A 166 -20.16 22.67 -17.04
CA VAL A 166 -20.46 21.24 -17.12
C VAL A 166 -20.66 20.82 -18.57
N SER A 167 -21.53 21.54 -19.34
CA SER A 167 -21.78 21.20 -20.75
C SER A 167 -20.52 21.26 -21.62
N GLY A 168 -19.56 22.13 -21.24
CA GLY A 168 -18.32 22.30 -22.01
C GLY A 168 -17.30 21.17 -21.85
N ILE A 169 -17.37 20.38 -20.76
CA ILE A 169 -16.30 19.39 -20.46
C ILE A 169 -16.83 17.98 -20.15
N ILE A 170 -18.12 17.79 -19.91
CA ILE A 170 -18.65 16.48 -19.46
C ILE A 170 -18.54 15.39 -20.54
N GLU A 171 -18.65 15.73 -21.80
CA GLU A 171 -18.50 14.78 -22.91
C GLU A 171 -17.06 14.27 -23.05
N GLU A 172 -16.07 15.13 -22.76
CA GLU A 172 -14.65 14.80 -22.88
C GLU A 172 -14.12 14.04 -21.66
N TYR A 173 -14.52 14.47 -20.45
CA TYR A 173 -13.93 13.98 -19.19
C TYR A 173 -14.85 13.03 -18.40
N GLY A 174 -16.08 12.80 -18.83
CA GLY A 174 -17.08 12.01 -18.10
C GLY A 174 -17.56 12.70 -16.83
N PRO A 175 -17.81 11.98 -15.71
CA PRO A 175 -18.32 12.55 -14.48
C PRO A 175 -17.42 13.68 -13.96
N LEU A 176 -18.08 14.73 -13.44
CA LEU A 176 -17.41 15.91 -12.88
C LEU A 176 -17.66 16.01 -11.37
N LEU A 177 -16.71 16.54 -10.64
CA LEU A 177 -16.84 16.93 -9.25
C LEU A 177 -17.13 18.44 -9.17
N ALA A 178 -18.30 18.80 -8.66
CA ALA A 178 -18.61 20.17 -8.24
C ALA A 178 -18.46 20.27 -6.73
N GLU A 179 -17.58 21.14 -6.25
CA GLU A 179 -17.30 21.32 -4.81
C GLU A 179 -17.33 22.78 -4.40
N GLU A 180 -17.76 23.07 -3.17
CA GLU A 180 -17.73 24.43 -2.63
C GLU A 180 -16.29 24.92 -2.60
N TYR A 181 -16.07 26.13 -3.14
CA TYR A 181 -14.73 26.72 -3.19
C TYR A 181 -14.30 27.21 -1.81
N ILE A 182 -13.19 26.72 -1.33
CA ILE A 182 -12.59 27.18 -0.08
C ILE A 182 -11.62 28.31 -0.40
N ALA A 183 -12.04 29.55 -0.18
CA ALA A 183 -11.16 30.71 -0.32
C ALA A 183 -10.06 30.68 0.75
N GLY A 184 -8.84 31.12 0.39
CA GLY A 184 -7.71 31.23 1.30
C GLY A 184 -6.42 30.64 0.74
N ARG A 185 -5.56 30.14 1.63
CA ARG A 185 -4.22 29.68 1.37
C ARG A 185 -4.21 28.24 0.86
N GLU A 186 -3.31 27.92 -0.05
CA GLU A 186 -3.15 26.56 -0.57
C GLU A 186 -1.82 25.95 -0.15
N PHE A 187 -1.87 24.70 0.31
CA PHE A 187 -0.71 23.98 0.81
C PHE A 187 -0.59 22.61 0.14
N THR A 188 0.66 22.24 -0.10
CA THR A 188 1.04 20.90 -0.57
C THR A 188 1.84 20.19 0.53
N VAL A 189 1.52 18.91 0.77
CA VAL A 189 2.20 18.06 1.77
C VAL A 189 2.59 16.75 1.13
N LEU A 190 3.87 16.37 1.25
CA LEU A 190 4.38 15.07 0.81
C LEU A 190 4.43 14.12 2.01
N VAL A 191 4.07 12.85 1.77
CA VAL A 191 4.04 11.79 2.79
C VAL A 191 4.63 10.52 2.20
N ALA A 192 5.35 9.73 3.01
CA ALA A 192 5.82 8.41 2.61
C ALA A 192 5.66 7.39 3.74
N GLY A 193 5.34 6.14 3.39
CA GLY A 193 5.26 5.03 4.32
C GLY A 193 6.62 4.69 4.93
N ASN A 194 6.63 4.08 6.12
CA ASN A 194 7.85 3.72 6.83
C ASN A 194 8.21 2.24 6.63
N ALA A 195 9.48 1.99 6.35
CA ALA A 195 10.00 0.64 6.16
C ALA A 195 9.85 -0.24 7.41
N GLU A 196 10.00 0.33 8.59
CA GLU A 196 10.02 -0.42 9.86
C GLU A 196 8.60 -0.78 10.34
N ASN A 197 7.62 0.09 10.06
CA ASN A 197 6.25 -0.10 10.53
C ASN A 197 5.26 0.48 9.52
N GLU A 198 4.51 -0.39 8.85
CA GLU A 198 3.50 -0.03 7.85
C GLU A 198 2.30 0.78 8.41
N LYS A 199 2.13 0.79 9.74
CA LYS A 199 1.09 1.58 10.42
C LYS A 199 1.53 3.01 10.73
N THR A 200 2.71 3.41 10.27
CA THR A 200 3.28 4.75 10.45
C THR A 200 3.75 5.31 9.11
N CYS A 201 3.84 6.62 9.04
CA CYS A 201 4.40 7.30 7.87
C CYS A 201 5.27 8.49 8.30
N THR A 202 6.09 8.96 7.39
CA THR A 202 6.85 10.20 7.53
C THR A 202 6.16 11.28 6.72
N VAL A 203 5.84 12.40 7.37
CA VAL A 203 5.23 13.57 6.72
C VAL A 203 6.25 14.68 6.62
N PHE A 204 6.49 15.15 5.41
CA PHE A 204 7.48 16.17 5.12
C PHE A 204 6.91 17.58 5.32
N ARG A 205 7.77 18.59 5.28
CA ARG A 205 7.42 19.98 5.56
C ARG A 205 6.37 20.48 4.56
N PRO A 206 5.22 21.01 5.01
CA PRO A 206 4.24 21.61 4.11
C PRO A 206 4.81 22.81 3.36
N VAL A 207 4.43 22.95 2.10
CA VAL A 207 4.77 24.08 1.24
C VAL A 207 3.50 24.82 0.87
N GLU A 208 3.52 26.13 1.00
CA GLU A 208 2.46 27.03 0.60
C GLU A 208 2.69 27.50 -0.83
N TYR A 209 1.64 27.57 -1.62
CA TYR A 209 1.67 28.20 -2.93
C TYR A 209 1.05 29.59 -2.85
N LEU A 210 1.88 30.62 -3.07
CA LEU A 210 1.46 32.02 -3.13
C LEU A 210 0.97 32.29 -4.55
N PHE A 211 -0.33 32.54 -4.70
CA PHE A 211 -0.89 32.78 -6.04
C PHE A 211 -0.37 34.08 -6.63
N PRO A 212 0.07 34.06 -7.91
CA PRO A 212 0.37 35.30 -8.64
C PRO A 212 -0.88 36.19 -8.75
N GLU A 213 -0.68 37.48 -9.04
CA GLU A 213 -1.78 38.41 -9.23
C GLU A 213 -2.76 37.93 -10.30
N GLY A 214 -4.07 37.95 -9.99
CA GLY A 214 -5.14 37.49 -10.86
C GLY A 214 -5.41 36.00 -10.84
N TYR A 215 -4.75 35.25 -9.94
CA TYR A 215 -5.02 33.81 -9.73
C TYR A 215 -5.45 33.54 -8.29
N GLU A 216 -6.45 32.70 -8.12
CA GLU A 216 -6.96 32.24 -6.81
C GLU A 216 -6.81 30.73 -6.64
N PHE A 217 -6.48 29.99 -7.71
CA PHE A 217 -6.28 28.53 -7.73
C PHE A 217 -5.33 28.13 -8.87
N LYS A 218 -4.77 26.92 -8.79
CA LYS A 218 -3.87 26.37 -9.83
C LYS A 218 -4.66 25.92 -11.05
N THR A 219 -4.39 26.54 -12.18
CA THR A 219 -4.87 26.12 -13.50
C THR A 219 -3.87 25.19 -14.18
N TYR A 220 -4.26 24.56 -15.28
CA TYR A 220 -3.37 23.77 -16.10
C TYR A 220 -2.15 24.60 -16.59
N SER A 221 -2.37 25.85 -17.02
CA SER A 221 -1.29 26.73 -17.48
C SER A 221 -0.27 27.05 -16.36
N LEU A 222 -0.71 27.27 -15.11
CA LEU A 222 0.18 27.47 -13.97
C LEU A 222 1.03 26.23 -13.61
N LYS A 223 0.62 25.06 -14.06
CA LYS A 223 1.37 23.80 -13.84
C LYS A 223 2.31 23.44 -15.00
N THR A 224 2.08 23.96 -16.18
CA THR A 224 2.79 23.53 -17.41
C THR A 224 3.57 24.60 -18.12
N SER A 225 2.97 25.76 -18.38
CA SER A 225 3.53 26.81 -19.23
C SER A 225 3.81 28.14 -18.52
N GLU A 226 3.12 28.42 -17.42
CA GLU A 226 3.27 29.65 -16.64
C GLU A 226 3.85 29.31 -15.26
N LEU A 227 5.06 28.72 -15.23
CA LEU A 227 5.69 28.28 -14.00
C LEU A 227 6.17 29.48 -13.17
N HIS A 228 5.80 29.48 -11.90
CA HIS A 228 6.22 30.49 -10.92
C HIS A 228 6.92 29.80 -9.72
N PRO A 229 8.21 29.38 -9.85
CA PRO A 229 8.90 28.62 -8.80
C PRO A 229 8.97 29.38 -7.48
N ASP A 230 9.14 30.69 -7.51
CA ASP A 230 9.21 31.55 -6.32
C ASP A 230 7.89 31.68 -5.54
N CYS A 231 6.77 31.22 -6.14
CA CYS A 231 5.49 31.16 -5.46
C CYS A 231 5.40 29.98 -4.48
N ASN A 232 6.33 29.01 -4.54
CA ASN A 232 6.40 27.92 -3.57
C ASN A 232 7.26 28.32 -2.39
N VAL A 233 6.67 28.43 -1.20
CA VAL A 233 7.37 28.83 0.02
C VAL A 233 7.13 27.82 1.16
N PRO A 234 8.12 27.58 2.03
CA PRO A 234 7.92 26.66 3.15
C PRO A 234 6.90 27.21 4.13
N CYS A 235 6.02 26.38 4.66
CA CYS A 235 5.10 26.78 5.72
C CYS A 235 5.90 27.27 6.94
N ARG A 236 5.65 28.53 7.34
CA ARG A 236 6.33 29.19 8.49
C ARG A 236 5.45 29.19 9.74
N ASP A 237 4.15 29.02 9.58
CA ASP A 237 3.20 28.93 10.69
C ASP A 237 3.29 27.57 11.35
N LYS A 238 3.81 27.54 12.59
CA LYS A 238 4.00 26.29 13.36
C LYS A 238 2.69 25.55 13.67
N TYR A 239 1.59 26.27 13.83
CA TYR A 239 0.28 25.66 14.05
C TYR A 239 -0.19 24.94 12.79
N LEU A 240 -0.18 25.63 11.65
CA LEU A 240 -0.59 25.08 10.38
C LEU A 240 0.33 23.93 9.94
N ASP A 241 1.65 24.05 10.09
CA ASP A 241 2.61 22.95 9.81
C ASP A 241 2.21 21.68 10.55
N ARG A 242 1.96 21.78 11.86
CA ARG A 242 1.58 20.63 12.68
C ARG A 242 0.23 20.04 12.27
N GLU A 243 -0.79 20.86 12.08
CA GLU A 243 -2.14 20.36 11.78
C GLU A 243 -2.25 19.83 10.35
N LEU A 244 -1.56 20.41 9.35
CA LEU A 244 -1.45 19.90 7.99
C LEU A 244 -0.77 18.53 7.98
N ARG A 245 0.34 18.37 8.72
CA ARG A 245 1.02 17.07 8.85
C ARG A 245 0.10 16.01 9.45
N LYS A 246 -0.63 16.33 10.51
CA LYS A 246 -1.59 15.40 11.13
C LYS A 246 -2.72 15.01 10.16
N ALA A 247 -3.24 15.96 9.40
CA ALA A 247 -4.28 15.68 8.41
C ALA A 247 -3.75 14.76 7.31
N ALA A 248 -2.56 15.05 6.78
CA ALA A 248 -1.92 14.24 5.76
C ALA A 248 -1.59 12.82 6.25
N GLU A 249 -1.04 12.67 7.47
CA GLU A 249 -0.79 11.37 8.10
C GLU A 249 -2.07 10.52 8.18
N LYS A 250 -3.15 11.08 8.70
CA LYS A 250 -4.43 10.38 8.85
C LYS A 250 -4.97 9.89 7.50
N ILE A 251 -4.98 10.75 6.49
CA ILE A 251 -5.47 10.40 5.15
C ILE A 251 -4.60 9.32 4.52
N PHE A 252 -3.26 9.47 4.58
CA PHE A 252 -2.33 8.50 4.00
C PHE A 252 -2.48 7.12 4.63
N LEU A 253 -2.55 7.04 5.95
CA LEU A 253 -2.78 5.79 6.68
C LEU A 253 -4.19 5.24 6.43
N GLY A 254 -5.19 6.10 6.21
CA GLY A 254 -6.53 5.71 5.78
C GLY A 254 -6.57 4.99 4.43
N PHE A 255 -5.59 5.24 3.56
CA PHE A 255 -5.35 4.52 2.31
C PHE A 255 -4.40 3.31 2.44
N GLY A 256 -4.00 2.95 3.66
CA GLY A 256 -3.13 1.81 3.93
C GLY A 256 -1.63 2.14 4.03
N GLY A 257 -1.22 3.41 3.88
CA GLY A 257 0.13 3.88 4.20
C GLY A 257 1.27 3.34 3.33
N ALA A 258 1.00 2.87 2.10
CA ALA A 258 1.99 2.27 1.20
C ALA A 258 2.56 3.27 0.19
N GLY A 259 3.86 3.17 -0.07
CA GLY A 259 4.55 4.04 -1.03
C GLY A 259 4.68 5.48 -0.54
N TYR A 260 4.34 6.43 -1.40
CA TYR A 260 4.34 7.87 -1.08
C TYR A 260 3.21 8.57 -1.81
N ALA A 261 2.82 9.76 -1.31
CA ALA A 261 1.78 10.57 -1.92
C ALA A 261 1.99 12.05 -1.64
N ARG A 262 1.51 12.90 -2.55
CA ARG A 262 1.37 14.33 -2.35
C ARG A 262 -0.10 14.68 -2.13
N MET A 263 -0.37 15.51 -1.16
CA MET A 263 -1.71 15.94 -0.80
C MET A 263 -1.83 17.44 -0.87
N ASP A 264 -2.94 17.92 -1.41
CA ASP A 264 -3.21 19.35 -1.55
C ASP A 264 -4.36 19.74 -0.60
N PHE A 265 -4.19 20.87 0.10
CA PHE A 265 -5.09 21.39 1.12
C PHE A 265 -5.39 22.87 0.90
N ARG A 266 -6.60 23.29 1.26
CA ARG A 266 -6.97 24.69 1.42
C ARG A 266 -7.16 25.03 2.88
N VAL A 267 -6.70 26.23 3.26
CA VAL A 267 -6.85 26.77 4.61
C VAL A 267 -7.56 28.11 4.51
N ASN A 268 -8.76 28.18 5.10
CA ASN A 268 -9.57 29.37 5.08
C ASN A 268 -9.09 30.44 6.09
N ASP A 269 -9.72 31.59 6.14
CA ASP A 269 -9.44 32.72 7.05
C ASP A 269 -9.61 32.37 8.54
N LYS A 270 -10.35 31.30 8.85
CA LYS A 270 -10.53 30.77 10.21
C LYS A 270 -9.46 29.72 10.58
N ASN A 271 -8.44 29.53 9.74
CA ASN A 271 -7.43 28.47 9.87
C ASN A 271 -8.02 27.04 9.85
N GLU A 272 -9.17 26.83 9.21
CA GLU A 272 -9.73 25.52 9.01
C GLU A 272 -9.11 24.89 7.77
N ILE A 273 -8.56 23.67 7.96
CA ILE A 273 -7.88 22.89 6.93
C ILE A 273 -8.90 22.02 6.20
N HIS A 274 -8.98 22.16 4.89
CA HIS A 274 -9.85 21.35 4.01
C HIS A 274 -8.97 20.59 3.03
N PHE A 275 -9.16 19.28 2.99
CA PHE A 275 -8.47 18.40 2.03
C PHE A 275 -9.09 18.53 0.64
N LEU A 276 -8.26 18.68 -0.37
CA LEU A 276 -8.67 18.75 -1.77
C LEU A 276 -8.51 17.42 -2.49
N GLU A 277 -7.28 16.93 -2.61
CA GLU A 277 -6.95 15.70 -3.32
C GLU A 277 -5.64 15.08 -2.84
N VAL A 278 -5.43 13.80 -3.20
CA VAL A 278 -4.19 13.07 -3.01
C VAL A 278 -3.69 12.51 -4.34
N ASN A 279 -2.40 12.67 -4.60
CA ASN A 279 -1.71 12.15 -5.77
C ASN A 279 -0.68 11.11 -5.31
N PHE A 280 -0.95 9.83 -5.54
CA PHE A 280 -0.05 8.71 -5.20
C PHE A 280 1.07 8.52 -6.23
N THR A 281 0.91 9.06 -7.43
CA THR A 281 1.90 9.06 -8.50
C THR A 281 2.40 10.46 -8.78
N CYS A 282 2.72 11.21 -7.70
CA CYS A 282 3.19 12.58 -7.86
C CYS A 282 4.59 12.61 -8.45
N SER A 283 4.80 13.53 -9.38
CA SER A 283 6.09 13.82 -10.03
C SER A 283 7.13 14.23 -8.99
N VAL A 284 8.32 13.62 -9.06
CA VAL A 284 9.42 13.84 -8.10
C VAL A 284 10.78 13.59 -8.77
N PHE A 285 11.83 14.13 -8.18
CA PHE A 285 13.23 14.07 -8.63
C PHE A 285 13.55 14.86 -9.88
N TYR A 286 12.78 15.88 -10.17
CA TYR A 286 13.13 16.83 -11.22
C TYR A 286 14.26 17.76 -10.79
N THR A 287 15.02 18.21 -11.78
CA THR A 287 16.07 19.22 -11.60
C THR A 287 15.49 20.63 -11.60
N ASP A 288 16.32 21.60 -11.20
CA ASP A 288 15.97 23.02 -11.20
C ASP A 288 15.38 23.46 -12.55
N GLY A 289 14.25 24.14 -12.49
CA GLY A 289 13.48 24.62 -13.64
C GLY A 289 12.38 23.66 -14.13
N TYR A 290 12.32 22.45 -13.60
CA TYR A 290 11.29 21.46 -13.90
C TYR A 290 10.60 20.94 -12.64
N GLU A 291 10.88 21.53 -11.47
CA GLU A 291 10.40 21.02 -10.20
C GLU A 291 8.89 20.91 -10.13
N GLY A 292 8.41 19.73 -9.77
CA GLY A 292 7.03 19.51 -9.36
C GLY A 292 6.78 19.93 -7.91
N SER A 293 5.51 19.94 -7.50
CA SER A 293 5.15 20.34 -6.13
C SER A 293 5.83 19.48 -5.05
N ALA A 294 6.09 18.20 -5.32
CA ALA A 294 6.82 17.33 -4.40
C ALA A 294 8.31 17.74 -4.28
N ASP A 295 8.93 18.18 -5.38
CA ASP A 295 10.34 18.63 -5.35
C ASP A 295 10.50 19.88 -4.51
N PHE A 296 9.55 20.83 -4.55
CA PHE A 296 9.55 21.99 -3.66
C PHE A 296 9.42 21.60 -2.18
N VAL A 297 8.61 20.56 -1.86
CA VAL A 297 8.58 20.03 -0.49
C VAL A 297 9.94 19.51 -0.09
N LEU A 298 10.59 18.71 -0.94
CA LEU A 298 11.93 18.16 -0.67
C LEU A 298 13.03 19.23 -0.62
N LYS A 299 12.91 20.30 -1.39
CA LYS A 299 13.82 21.45 -1.36
C LYS A 299 13.81 22.18 -0.01
N PHE A 300 12.66 22.25 0.65
CA PHE A 300 12.50 22.93 1.93
C PHE A 300 12.50 21.99 3.15
N ASP A 301 12.48 20.67 2.95
CA ASP A 301 12.59 19.69 4.04
C ASP A 301 14.05 19.23 4.19
N PRO A 302 14.57 19.08 5.43
CA PRO A 302 15.94 18.61 5.67
C PRO A 302 16.32 17.28 5.04
N ILE A 303 15.32 16.42 4.73
CA ILE A 303 15.59 15.13 4.09
C ILE A 303 16.15 15.28 2.68
N GLY A 304 15.71 16.28 1.94
CA GLY A 304 16.08 16.49 0.54
C GLY A 304 15.74 15.32 -0.39
N GLN A 305 16.04 15.46 -1.68
CA GLN A 305 15.79 14.40 -2.66
C GLN A 305 16.61 13.13 -2.35
N SER A 306 17.86 13.25 -1.88
CA SER A 306 18.72 12.10 -1.54
C SER A 306 18.16 11.26 -0.40
N GLY A 307 17.76 11.89 0.70
CA GLY A 307 17.16 11.20 1.82
C GLY A 307 15.80 10.60 1.48
N PHE A 308 15.00 11.31 0.68
CA PHE A 308 13.70 10.82 0.22
C PHE A 308 13.84 9.56 -0.68
N LEU A 309 14.79 9.56 -1.62
CA LEU A 309 15.09 8.39 -2.45
C LEU A 309 15.42 7.16 -1.59
N LYS A 310 16.29 7.32 -0.59
CA LYS A 310 16.66 6.25 0.34
C LYS A 310 15.47 5.76 1.15
N HIS A 311 14.60 6.67 1.58
CA HIS A 311 13.40 6.37 2.35
C HIS A 311 12.40 5.53 1.56
N ILE A 312 12.02 5.94 0.34
CA ILE A 312 11.04 5.21 -0.48
C ILE A 312 11.59 3.89 -0.99
N VAL A 313 12.90 3.78 -1.22
CA VAL A 313 13.56 2.51 -1.56
C VAL A 313 13.50 1.54 -0.38
N ALA A 314 13.80 1.99 0.83
CA ALA A 314 13.71 1.17 2.04
C ALA A 314 12.27 0.69 2.28
N GLU A 315 11.28 1.58 2.12
CA GLU A 315 9.85 1.23 2.22
C GLU A 315 9.45 0.18 1.19
N GLY A 316 9.80 0.38 -0.09
CA GLY A 316 9.44 -0.54 -1.17
C GLY A 316 10.02 -1.94 -0.97
N ILE A 317 11.28 -2.05 -0.53
CA ILE A 317 11.94 -3.32 -0.20
C ILE A 317 11.23 -3.99 0.98
N ALA A 318 10.99 -3.25 2.07
CA ALA A 318 10.35 -3.79 3.26
C ALA A 318 8.91 -4.25 2.97
N ARG A 319 8.14 -3.47 2.20
CA ARG A 319 6.79 -3.80 1.74
C ARG A 319 6.77 -5.06 0.89
N HIS A 320 7.71 -5.19 -0.05
CA HIS A 320 7.86 -6.39 -0.86
C HIS A 320 8.18 -7.62 0.00
N GLN A 321 9.12 -7.50 0.94
CA GLN A 321 9.48 -8.57 1.86
C GLN A 321 8.29 -9.02 2.74
N ARG A 322 7.44 -8.10 3.18
CA ARG A 322 6.22 -8.43 3.93
C ARG A 322 5.18 -9.20 3.12
N LYS A 323 5.08 -8.94 1.80
CA LYS A 323 4.21 -9.68 0.88
C LYS A 323 4.73 -11.09 0.56
N MET A 324 6.03 -11.33 0.67
CA MET A 324 6.62 -12.64 0.42
C MET A 324 6.27 -13.60 1.57
N LYS A 325 5.89 -14.86 1.22
CA LYS A 325 5.78 -15.90 2.24
C LYS A 325 7.10 -15.96 3.00
N PRO A 326 7.10 -15.90 4.34
CA PRO A 326 8.34 -15.90 5.14
C PRO A 326 9.04 -17.26 5.13
N PHE A 327 8.54 -18.23 4.36
CA PHE A 327 9.07 -19.58 4.26
C PHE A 327 9.06 -20.12 2.83
N VAL A 328 9.85 -21.15 2.63
CA VAL A 328 9.85 -22.01 1.44
C VAL A 328 9.62 -23.46 1.87
N ILE A 329 8.99 -24.26 1.02
CA ILE A 329 8.82 -25.69 1.24
C ILE A 329 10.06 -26.40 0.69
N LYS A 330 10.66 -27.30 1.49
CA LYS A 330 11.80 -28.12 1.08
C LYS A 330 11.59 -29.57 1.48
N GLY A 331 12.26 -30.47 0.79
CA GLY A 331 12.36 -31.86 1.21
C GLY A 331 12.98 -31.99 2.60
N ASN A 332 12.44 -32.88 3.41
CA ASN A 332 12.90 -33.22 4.75
C ASN A 332 13.06 -34.73 4.85
N ALA A 333 14.22 -35.20 5.28
CA ALA A 333 14.54 -36.64 5.34
C ALA A 333 13.71 -37.40 6.39
N ILE A 334 13.13 -36.71 7.37
CA ILE A 334 12.37 -37.31 8.48
C ILE A 334 10.89 -37.42 8.13
N SER A 335 10.32 -36.36 7.54
CA SER A 335 8.87 -36.18 7.38
C SER A 335 8.44 -35.96 5.93
N GLY A 336 9.32 -36.09 4.97
CA GLY A 336 9.09 -35.87 3.54
C GLY A 336 9.24 -34.41 3.14
N PHE A 337 8.50 -33.49 3.75
CA PHE A 337 8.55 -32.05 3.51
C PHE A 337 8.50 -31.26 4.80
N GLY A 338 9.06 -30.05 4.78
CA GLY A 338 9.00 -29.08 5.85
C GLY A 338 9.03 -27.66 5.30
N ILE A 339 8.70 -26.68 6.14
CA ILE A 339 8.83 -25.25 5.81
C ILE A 339 10.07 -24.68 6.47
N TYR A 340 10.81 -23.87 5.71
CA TYR A 340 12.08 -23.29 6.11
C TYR A 340 12.05 -21.79 5.92
N ALA A 341 12.56 -21.02 6.87
CA ALA A 341 12.61 -19.56 6.77
C ALA A 341 13.35 -19.13 5.49
N ASN A 342 12.73 -18.28 4.66
CA ASN A 342 13.35 -17.75 3.43
C ASN A 342 14.18 -16.48 3.67
N ARG A 343 14.06 -15.89 4.85
CA ARG A 343 14.80 -14.74 5.37
C ARG A 343 14.91 -14.84 6.89
N ASP A 344 15.66 -13.94 7.50
CA ASP A 344 15.67 -13.82 8.95
C ASP A 344 14.31 -13.33 9.44
N LEU A 345 13.78 -13.94 10.49
CA LEU A 345 12.50 -13.62 11.12
C LEU A 345 12.72 -13.10 12.54
N ARG A 346 11.94 -12.12 12.94
CA ARG A 346 11.97 -11.57 14.30
C ARG A 346 11.08 -12.41 15.23
N ALA A 347 11.29 -12.33 16.53
CA ALA A 347 10.38 -12.93 17.51
C ALA A 347 8.99 -12.26 17.42
N GLY A 348 7.91 -13.06 17.46
CA GLY A 348 6.53 -12.60 17.34
C GLY A 348 6.07 -12.32 15.90
N GLU A 349 6.88 -12.60 14.90
CA GLU A 349 6.53 -12.39 13.50
C GLU A 349 5.57 -13.47 12.99
N PHE A 350 4.57 -13.07 12.18
CA PHE A 350 3.63 -14.00 11.56
C PHE A 350 4.30 -14.86 10.50
N ILE A 351 4.10 -16.17 10.57
CA ILE A 351 4.52 -17.14 9.57
C ILE A 351 3.41 -17.33 8.53
N PHE A 352 2.18 -17.55 9.00
CA PHE A 352 0.98 -17.51 8.16
C PHE A 352 -0.27 -17.20 9.00
N SER A 353 -1.27 -16.62 8.32
CA SER A 353 -2.57 -16.31 8.90
C SER A 353 -3.55 -17.43 8.59
N GLY A 354 -3.84 -18.26 9.57
CA GLY A 354 -4.84 -19.32 9.44
C GLY A 354 -6.28 -18.78 9.52
N GLU A 355 -6.46 -17.57 10.08
CA GLU A 355 -7.76 -16.90 10.17
C GLU A 355 -8.27 -16.40 8.81
N GLU A 356 -7.36 -16.09 7.88
CA GLU A 356 -7.68 -15.60 6.53
C GLU A 356 -7.92 -16.73 5.52
N LYS A 357 -7.63 -17.99 5.90
CA LYS A 357 -7.82 -19.14 5.01
C LYS A 357 -9.25 -19.64 5.05
N ALA A 358 -9.74 -20.15 3.92
CA ALA A 358 -11.03 -20.82 3.87
C ALA A 358 -11.05 -22.02 4.81
N GLN A 359 -12.09 -22.11 5.65
CA GLN A 359 -12.15 -23.09 6.74
C GLN A 359 -13.58 -23.56 7.00
N ARG A 360 -13.69 -24.81 7.45
CA ARG A 360 -14.95 -25.43 7.84
C ARG A 360 -14.90 -25.83 9.30
N LEU A 361 -15.99 -25.58 10.01
CA LEU A 361 -16.21 -26.12 11.35
C LEU A 361 -17.02 -27.43 11.23
N VAL A 362 -16.52 -28.49 11.84
CA VAL A 362 -17.17 -29.81 11.84
C VAL A 362 -17.24 -30.35 13.26
N THR A 363 -18.26 -31.18 13.54
CA THR A 363 -18.33 -31.90 14.81
C THR A 363 -17.76 -33.30 14.65
N LEU A 364 -17.10 -33.81 15.68
CA LEU A 364 -16.59 -35.20 15.67
C LEU A 364 -17.68 -36.17 15.31
N ARG A 365 -18.88 -36.01 15.89
CA ARG A 365 -20.03 -36.86 15.60
C ARG A 365 -20.42 -36.86 14.12
N HIS A 366 -20.36 -35.72 13.46
CA HIS A 366 -20.65 -35.62 12.02
C HIS A 366 -19.60 -36.37 11.18
N VAL A 367 -18.33 -36.19 11.51
CA VAL A 367 -17.20 -36.84 10.85
C VAL A 367 -17.35 -38.38 10.97
N GLU A 368 -17.50 -38.88 12.18
CA GLU A 368 -17.60 -40.32 12.44
C GLU A 368 -18.80 -40.97 11.73
N LYS A 369 -19.92 -40.27 11.63
CA LYS A 369 -21.15 -40.78 11.03
C LYS A 369 -21.19 -40.73 9.49
N ASN A 370 -20.60 -39.68 8.89
CA ASN A 370 -20.90 -39.32 7.50
C ASN A 370 -19.68 -39.32 6.57
N TRP A 371 -18.44 -39.36 7.12
CA TRP A 371 -17.26 -39.28 6.28
C TRP A 371 -16.69 -40.65 5.92
N SER A 372 -15.99 -40.72 4.76
CA SER A 372 -15.23 -41.90 4.37
C SER A 372 -14.06 -42.16 5.34
N GLU A 373 -13.52 -43.38 5.34
CA GLU A 373 -12.37 -43.70 6.19
C GLU A 373 -11.12 -42.87 5.81
N ASP A 374 -10.93 -42.59 4.52
CA ASP A 374 -9.82 -41.76 4.02
C ASP A 374 -9.95 -40.29 4.53
N ASP A 375 -11.18 -39.75 4.50
CA ASP A 375 -11.44 -38.41 5.03
C ASP A 375 -11.29 -38.38 6.55
N LYS A 376 -11.69 -39.45 7.26
CA LYS A 376 -11.48 -39.57 8.71
C LYS A 376 -9.98 -39.65 9.06
N GLU A 377 -9.17 -40.33 8.25
CA GLU A 377 -7.73 -40.35 8.44
C GLU A 377 -7.13 -38.97 8.26
N THR A 378 -7.53 -38.26 7.22
CA THR A 378 -7.15 -36.85 6.99
C THR A 378 -7.57 -35.95 8.16
N PHE A 379 -8.80 -36.13 8.65
CA PHE A 379 -9.27 -35.40 9.84
C PHE A 379 -8.38 -35.65 11.07
N ARG A 380 -8.05 -36.93 11.37
CA ARG A 380 -7.19 -37.27 12.52
C ARG A 380 -5.76 -36.69 12.42
N ARG A 381 -5.30 -36.39 11.21
CA ARG A 381 -3.97 -35.80 10.96
C ARG A 381 -3.95 -34.29 11.02
N TYR A 382 -5.00 -33.64 10.51
CA TYR A 382 -4.94 -32.21 10.20
C TYR A 382 -6.00 -31.35 10.87
N ALA A 383 -7.01 -31.93 11.51
CA ALA A 383 -8.07 -31.17 12.16
C ALA A 383 -7.56 -30.45 13.40
N TYR A 384 -7.87 -29.15 13.49
CA TYR A 384 -7.53 -28.34 14.63
C TYR A 384 -8.70 -28.31 15.62
N PRO A 385 -8.58 -28.84 16.86
CA PRO A 385 -9.67 -28.88 17.79
C PRO A 385 -9.95 -27.49 18.39
N ILE A 386 -11.15 -26.98 18.21
CA ILE A 386 -11.67 -25.77 18.84
C ILE A 386 -12.21 -26.08 20.23
N SER A 387 -12.93 -27.20 20.34
CA SER A 387 -13.45 -27.75 21.60
C SER A 387 -13.38 -29.27 21.56
N LYS A 388 -13.94 -29.95 22.59
CA LYS A 388 -14.01 -31.42 22.62
C LYS A 388 -14.83 -32.03 21.47
N GLU A 389 -15.77 -31.26 20.93
CA GLU A 389 -16.74 -31.74 19.93
C GLU A 389 -16.61 -31.06 18.58
N VAL A 390 -15.97 -29.86 18.54
CA VAL A 390 -15.88 -29.00 17.36
C VAL A 390 -14.45 -28.85 16.90
N PHE A 391 -14.23 -29.10 15.63
CA PHE A 391 -12.94 -29.05 14.97
C PHE A 391 -12.99 -28.12 13.76
N LEU A 392 -11.87 -27.51 13.47
CA LEU A 392 -11.66 -26.69 12.30
C LEU A 392 -10.78 -27.45 11.31
N ILE A 393 -11.17 -27.38 10.03
CA ILE A 393 -10.40 -27.91 8.91
C ILE A 393 -10.24 -26.78 7.89
N TRP A 394 -9.02 -26.54 7.46
CA TRP A 394 -8.75 -25.66 6.34
C TRP A 394 -8.98 -26.38 5.02
N ASP A 395 -9.42 -25.63 4.01
CA ASP A 395 -9.53 -26.16 2.67
C ASP A 395 -8.16 -26.62 2.15
N ASN A 396 -8.20 -27.72 1.41
CA ASN A 396 -6.99 -28.35 0.90
C ASN A 396 -6.55 -27.70 -0.41
N ASP A 397 -5.93 -26.52 -0.31
CA ASP A 397 -5.32 -25.82 -1.44
C ASP A 397 -3.83 -26.16 -1.50
N PRO A 398 -3.37 -26.90 -2.51
CA PRO A 398 -1.96 -27.27 -2.64
C PRO A 398 -1.02 -26.07 -2.77
N THR A 399 -1.51 -24.93 -3.26
CA THR A 399 -0.71 -23.71 -3.42
C THR A 399 -0.49 -23.00 -2.08
N GLU A 400 -1.36 -23.25 -1.10
CA GLU A 400 -1.33 -22.70 0.25
C GLU A 400 -0.85 -23.70 1.31
N TRP A 401 -0.43 -24.89 0.88
CA TRP A 401 0.07 -25.91 1.79
C TRP A 401 1.35 -25.47 2.50
N ALA A 402 1.37 -25.67 3.81
CA ALA A 402 2.50 -25.30 4.68
C ALA A 402 2.78 -26.47 5.64
N PRO A 403 3.53 -27.50 5.22
CA PRO A 403 3.83 -28.68 6.03
C PRO A 403 4.81 -28.31 7.15
N GLN A 404 4.29 -27.83 8.28
CA GLN A 404 5.08 -27.44 9.44
C GLN A 404 5.24 -28.62 10.40
N ASN A 405 6.46 -29.08 10.55
CA ASN A 405 6.77 -30.29 11.32
C ASN A 405 6.75 -30.06 12.83
N HIS A 406 6.69 -31.17 13.56
CA HIS A 406 6.77 -31.18 15.02
C HIS A 406 8.22 -31.09 15.50
N SER A 407 8.44 -30.30 16.57
CA SER A 407 9.63 -30.36 17.42
C SER A 407 9.23 -30.25 18.89
N CYS A 408 9.97 -30.96 19.75
CA CYS A 408 9.84 -30.83 21.22
C CYS A 408 10.51 -29.53 21.74
N ASP A 409 11.32 -28.87 20.90
CA ASP A 409 11.88 -27.54 21.10
C ASP A 409 11.49 -26.64 19.91
N PRO A 410 10.23 -26.22 19.83
CA PRO A 410 9.69 -25.52 18.66
C PRO A 410 10.16 -24.05 18.63
N ASN A 411 10.31 -23.51 17.43
CA ASN A 411 10.63 -22.09 17.22
C ASN A 411 9.41 -21.24 16.82
N SER A 412 8.25 -21.87 16.73
CA SER A 412 6.99 -21.19 16.45
C SER A 412 5.82 -21.83 17.20
N ALA A 413 4.70 -21.11 17.31
CA ALA A 413 3.49 -21.56 17.98
C ALA A 413 2.24 -20.93 17.37
N TYR A 414 1.09 -21.57 17.61
CA TYR A 414 -0.21 -20.99 17.34
C TYR A 414 -0.48 -19.81 18.28
N ASN A 415 -0.99 -18.72 17.70
CA ASN A 415 -1.59 -17.58 18.40
C ASN A 415 -2.98 -17.37 17.79
N GLY A 416 -4.04 -17.85 18.45
CA GLY A 416 -5.33 -18.07 17.81
C GLY A 416 -5.21 -19.16 16.74
N LEU A 417 -5.64 -18.87 15.52
CA LEU A 417 -5.45 -19.72 14.33
C LEU A 417 -4.21 -19.36 13.51
N ASN A 418 -3.53 -18.28 13.88
CA ASN A 418 -2.32 -17.83 13.21
C ASN A 418 -1.08 -18.48 13.81
N VAL A 419 -0.01 -18.60 13.03
CA VAL A 419 1.28 -19.09 13.51
C VAL A 419 2.30 -17.97 13.58
N VAL A 420 2.97 -17.86 14.73
CA VAL A 420 3.97 -16.83 15.02
C VAL A 420 5.29 -17.45 15.47
N THR A 421 6.40 -16.75 15.26
CA THR A 421 7.72 -17.12 15.75
C THR A 421 7.83 -16.87 17.27
N LEU A 422 8.48 -17.78 18.00
CA LEU A 422 8.73 -17.67 19.45
C LEU A 422 10.04 -16.93 19.75
N ARG A 423 11.00 -16.97 18.84
CA ARG A 423 12.33 -16.35 18.92
C ARG A 423 12.77 -15.84 17.55
N PRO A 424 13.87 -15.10 17.46
CA PRO A 424 14.48 -14.82 16.16
C PRO A 424 14.89 -16.15 15.48
N ILE A 425 14.64 -16.24 14.17
CA ILE A 425 14.90 -17.43 13.34
C ILE A 425 15.79 -16.99 12.17
N ALA A 426 16.87 -17.71 11.95
CA ALA A 426 17.77 -17.43 10.84
C ALA A 426 17.22 -17.98 9.51
N LYS A 427 17.58 -17.32 8.40
CA LYS A 427 17.30 -17.82 7.05
C LYS A 427 17.79 -19.24 6.88
N GLY A 428 16.92 -20.13 6.38
CA GLY A 428 17.22 -21.54 6.13
C GLY A 428 16.94 -22.47 7.32
N GLU A 429 16.57 -21.94 8.48
CA GLU A 429 16.14 -22.73 9.64
C GLU A 429 14.73 -23.31 9.42
N GLU A 430 14.49 -24.55 9.81
CA GLU A 430 13.19 -25.18 9.74
C GLU A 430 12.23 -24.55 10.76
N LEU A 431 11.00 -24.26 10.34
CA LEU A 431 9.93 -23.72 11.19
C LEU A 431 9.15 -24.90 11.77
N THR A 432 9.11 -24.99 13.10
CA THR A 432 8.53 -26.16 13.79
C THR A 432 7.51 -25.77 14.85
N LEU A 433 6.54 -26.63 15.08
CA LEU A 433 5.50 -26.51 16.09
C LEU A 433 5.60 -27.64 17.12
N ASP A 434 5.15 -27.42 18.35
CA ASP A 434 4.89 -28.51 19.26
C ASP A 434 3.43 -28.98 19.11
N TYR A 435 3.22 -30.10 18.45
CA TYR A 435 1.89 -30.66 18.20
C TYR A 435 1.11 -30.98 19.48
N ALA A 436 1.78 -31.36 20.55
CA ALA A 436 1.11 -31.62 21.82
C ALA A 436 0.49 -30.35 22.45
N THR A 437 0.84 -29.15 21.97
CA THR A 437 0.25 -27.90 22.52
C THR A 437 -1.13 -27.59 21.97
N PHE A 438 -1.52 -28.18 20.82
CA PHE A 438 -2.80 -27.86 20.18
C PHE A 438 -3.62 -29.10 19.74
N LEU A 439 -3.04 -30.29 19.62
CA LEU A 439 -3.77 -31.49 19.29
C LEU A 439 -4.36 -32.19 20.53
N ASP A 440 -5.52 -32.78 20.36
CA ASP A 440 -6.24 -33.48 21.42
C ASP A 440 -6.05 -35.01 21.34
N LYS A 441 -6.80 -35.76 22.16
CA LYS A 441 -6.76 -37.21 22.23
C LYS A 441 -7.13 -37.94 20.93
N ASN A 442 -7.75 -37.24 19.95
CA ASN A 442 -8.13 -37.84 18.66
C ASN A 442 -6.95 -37.85 17.66
N MET A 443 -5.85 -37.18 18.01
CA MET A 443 -4.62 -37.25 17.22
C MET A 443 -4.01 -38.65 17.29
N GLN A 444 -3.56 -39.16 16.14
CA GLN A 444 -2.80 -40.39 16.08
C GLN A 444 -1.42 -40.18 16.74
N PRO A 445 -1.03 -40.95 17.77
CA PRO A 445 0.29 -40.89 18.37
C PRO A 445 1.39 -41.25 17.35
N PHE A 446 2.55 -40.57 17.47
CA PHE A 446 3.70 -40.88 16.64
C PHE A 446 5.03 -40.76 17.40
N HIS A 447 6.04 -41.51 16.95
CA HIS A 447 7.40 -41.39 17.46
C HIS A 447 8.08 -40.14 16.94
N CYS A 448 8.56 -39.32 17.84
CA CYS A 448 9.26 -38.09 17.53
C CYS A 448 10.73 -38.33 17.21
N LEU A 449 11.18 -37.80 16.09
CA LEU A 449 12.58 -37.85 15.62
C LEU A 449 13.20 -36.45 15.54
N CYS A 450 12.71 -35.47 16.32
CA CYS A 450 13.13 -34.07 16.22
C CYS A 450 14.60 -33.81 16.63
N GLY A 451 15.22 -34.74 17.33
CA GLY A 451 16.63 -34.58 17.79
C GLY A 451 16.85 -33.55 18.89
N ALA A 452 15.80 -32.91 19.40
CA ALA A 452 15.94 -31.92 20.48
C ALA A 452 16.42 -32.57 21.79
N PRO A 453 17.26 -31.90 22.60
CA PRO A 453 17.75 -32.43 23.89
C PRO A 453 16.62 -32.82 24.86
N ASN A 454 15.45 -32.14 24.76
CA ASN A 454 14.25 -32.38 25.55
C ASN A 454 13.21 -33.22 24.79
N CYS A 455 13.63 -34.02 23.80
CA CYS A 455 12.73 -34.86 23.00
C CYS A 455 11.95 -35.82 23.89
N ARG A 456 10.63 -35.84 23.75
CA ARG A 456 9.72 -36.69 24.53
C ARG A 456 9.60 -38.15 24.01
N GLY A 457 10.15 -38.40 22.82
CA GLY A 457 10.14 -39.72 22.18
C GLY A 457 8.80 -40.09 21.58
N LEU A 458 7.73 -40.12 22.36
CA LEU A 458 6.34 -40.38 21.91
C LEU A 458 5.51 -39.11 22.07
N ILE A 459 4.86 -38.68 20.98
CA ILE A 459 3.95 -37.55 20.97
C ILE A 459 2.51 -38.03 20.91
N MET A 460 1.72 -37.60 21.85
CA MET A 460 0.28 -37.89 21.96
C MET A 460 -0.48 -36.59 22.12
N GLY A 461 -1.70 -36.55 21.59
CA GLY A 461 -2.65 -35.47 21.85
C GLY A 461 -3.07 -35.42 23.32
N MET A 462 -3.33 -34.24 23.84
CA MET A 462 -3.67 -34.04 25.25
C MET A 462 -5.15 -34.31 25.51
N PRO A 463 -5.52 -34.99 26.62
CA PRO A 463 -6.89 -35.40 26.89
C PRO A 463 -7.93 -34.27 26.97
N ASN A 464 -7.52 -33.06 27.27
CA ASN A 464 -8.39 -31.91 27.53
C ASN A 464 -7.84 -30.61 26.97
N ASN A 465 -7.50 -30.59 25.68
CA ASN A 465 -7.07 -29.36 25.04
C ASN A 465 -8.27 -28.45 24.70
N SER A 466 -8.87 -27.83 25.72
CA SER A 466 -9.82 -26.73 25.49
C SER A 466 -9.08 -25.43 25.09
N VAL A 467 -9.75 -24.54 24.36
CA VAL A 467 -9.17 -23.21 23.97
C VAL A 467 -8.65 -22.47 25.22
N THR A 468 -9.37 -22.54 26.33
CA THR A 468 -8.99 -21.91 27.63
C THR A 468 -7.71 -22.49 28.23
N GLU A 469 -7.48 -23.78 28.13
CA GLU A 469 -6.25 -24.41 28.63
C GLU A 469 -5.05 -24.13 27.72
N ARG A 470 -5.29 -24.00 26.40
CA ARG A 470 -4.28 -23.57 25.44
C ARG A 470 -3.87 -22.14 25.66
N GLU A 471 -4.83 -21.23 25.84
CA GLU A 471 -4.54 -19.82 26.16
C GLU A 471 -3.76 -19.70 27.48
N ALA A 472 -4.06 -20.54 28.46
CA ALA A 472 -3.30 -20.57 29.71
C ALA A 472 -1.87 -21.09 29.51
N ARG A 473 -1.62 -22.00 28.55
CA ARG A 473 -0.27 -22.49 28.19
C ARG A 473 0.48 -21.50 27.32
N LEU A 474 -0.20 -20.85 26.35
CA LEU A 474 0.37 -19.77 25.53
C LEU A 474 0.75 -18.55 26.38
N LYS A 475 0.01 -18.26 27.47
CA LYS A 475 0.40 -17.23 28.44
C LYS A 475 1.67 -17.58 29.21
N LYS A 476 2.04 -18.87 29.32
CA LYS A 476 3.33 -19.31 29.87
C LYS A 476 4.47 -19.22 28.85
N VAL A 477 4.17 -19.35 27.57
CA VAL A 477 5.09 -19.00 26.48
C VAL A 477 4.92 -17.49 26.25
N ARG A 478 5.85 -16.68 26.75
CA ARG A 478 5.83 -15.22 26.55
C ARG A 478 5.98 -14.94 25.06
N VAL A 479 4.85 -14.89 24.35
CA VAL A 479 4.82 -14.28 23.00
C VAL A 479 5.11 -12.78 23.23
N PRO A 480 6.16 -12.21 22.61
CA PRO A 480 6.42 -10.79 22.73
C PRO A 480 5.20 -10.02 22.22
N ARG A 481 4.62 -9.17 23.07
CA ARG A 481 3.56 -8.26 22.63
C ARG A 481 4.15 -7.34 21.58
N GLN A 482 3.58 -7.34 20.40
CA GLN A 482 3.85 -6.27 19.42
C GLN A 482 3.44 -4.94 20.07
N ARG A 483 4.40 -4.04 20.25
CA ARG A 483 4.17 -2.63 20.62
C ARG A 483 3.88 -1.82 19.38
#